data_3366a140fcc63e858b404dd7dd656baa
#
_entry.id   3366a140fcc63e858b404dd7dd656baa
#
_cell.length_a   1.000
_cell.length_b   1.000
_cell.length_c   1.000
_cell.angle_alpha   90.00
_cell.angle_beta   90.00
_cell.angle_gamma   90.00
#
_symmetry.space_group_name_H-M   'P 1'
#
loop_
_entity.id
_entity.type
_entity.pdbx_description
1 polymer ?
#
loop_
_entity_poly.entity_id
_entity_poly.type
_entity_poly.pdbx_seq_one_letter_code
_entity_poly.pdbx_strand_id
1 'polypeptide(L)'
;MNFFNKDEQLEKLGNGILEATWAAFPTLARNQIALTWIVYDPPVLVNTGGALTPDAFWNHPVRGFTYRGVERIYPASVVKLFYLVAVNEWLEKGMISTSKELERAMRDMIVDSSNDATSLVIDILSGTTSGPELSPGPFETWKQQRNIVNRYYQSLGWSDMETINVCQKTWCDGPYGRERAFVGELLDNRNMLTTNATARLLHSIVGGVAVSSGRSQAMMTLMKRSLQPDDLPKDVEEDQVTGFLGGALPQEAQIWSKAGWTSQVRHDAAYIEIPGNRPYLLVVFTDGKANAKNQAILPFVSQLVADAVGNLG
;
A
#
# COMPACT_ATOMS: atom_id res chain seq x y z
N MET A 1 -5.68 17.76 -7.14
CA MET A 1 -4.39 18.33 -6.68
C MET A 1 -3.57 17.24 -6.03
N ASN A 2 -2.26 17.19 -6.28
CA ASN A 2 -1.37 16.29 -5.53
C ASN A 2 -1.42 16.67 -4.05
N PHE A 3 -1.35 15.68 -3.15
CA PHE A 3 -1.34 15.92 -1.70
C PHE A 3 0.04 16.37 -1.18
N PHE A 4 1.04 16.43 -2.03
CA PHE A 4 2.40 16.91 -1.74
C PHE A 4 2.86 17.93 -2.76
N ASN A 5 3.77 18.78 -2.34
CA ASN A 5 4.46 19.74 -3.22
C ASN A 5 5.67 19.07 -3.87
N LYS A 6 5.82 19.26 -5.18
CA LYS A 6 7.05 18.89 -5.88
C LYS A 6 8.20 19.76 -5.36
N ASP A 7 9.33 19.16 -5.12
CA ASP A 7 10.52 19.79 -4.58
C ASP A 7 11.70 19.55 -5.53
N GLU A 8 12.38 20.61 -5.95
CA GLU A 8 13.47 20.53 -6.95
C GLU A 8 14.66 19.69 -6.45
N GLN A 9 14.97 19.74 -5.13
CA GLN A 9 16.02 18.95 -4.55
C GLN A 9 15.66 17.47 -4.57
N LEU A 10 14.41 17.11 -4.17
CA LEU A 10 13.93 15.74 -4.21
C LEU A 10 13.78 15.24 -5.64
N GLU A 11 13.41 16.10 -6.60
CA GLU A 11 13.34 15.75 -8.02
C GLU A 11 14.72 15.38 -8.56
N LYS A 12 15.75 16.17 -8.27
CA LYS A 12 17.13 15.86 -8.64
C LYS A 12 17.64 14.56 -8.01
N LEU A 13 17.40 14.38 -6.72
CA LEU A 13 17.80 13.16 -5.98
C LEU A 13 17.05 11.94 -6.49
N GLY A 14 15.73 12.03 -6.65
CA GLY A 14 14.88 10.93 -7.12
C GLY A 14 15.25 10.48 -8.54
N ASN A 15 15.52 11.41 -9.44
CA ASN A 15 16.03 11.09 -10.79
C ASN A 15 17.40 10.40 -10.71
N GLY A 16 18.32 10.87 -9.85
CA GLY A 16 19.62 10.23 -9.62
C GLY A 16 19.48 8.80 -9.08
N ILE A 17 18.55 8.57 -8.15
CA ILE A 17 18.24 7.23 -7.61
C ILE A 17 17.73 6.30 -8.72
N LEU A 18 16.84 6.79 -9.58
CA LEU A 18 16.33 5.99 -10.70
C LEU A 18 17.43 5.65 -11.71
N GLU A 19 18.28 6.61 -12.10
CA GLU A 19 19.40 6.35 -13.03
C GLU A 19 20.40 5.34 -12.42
N ALA A 20 20.73 5.46 -11.13
CA ALA A 20 21.58 4.48 -10.43
C ALA A 20 20.93 3.09 -10.38
N THR A 21 19.60 3.05 -10.19
CA THR A 21 18.84 1.79 -10.17
C THR A 21 18.88 1.11 -11.55
N TRP A 22 18.65 1.85 -12.64
CA TRP A 22 18.72 1.29 -13.99
C TRP A 22 20.15 0.88 -14.38
N ALA A 23 21.16 1.58 -13.90
CA ALA A 23 22.55 1.18 -14.09
C ALA A 23 22.90 -0.13 -13.37
N ALA A 24 22.40 -0.31 -12.14
CA ALA A 24 22.60 -1.53 -11.37
C ALA A 24 21.75 -2.72 -11.87
N PHE A 25 20.57 -2.45 -12.42
CA PHE A 25 19.61 -3.46 -12.92
C PHE A 25 19.22 -3.20 -14.37
N PRO A 26 20.08 -3.50 -15.34
CA PRO A 26 19.84 -3.19 -16.77
C PRO A 26 18.62 -3.88 -17.39
N THR A 27 18.10 -4.93 -16.76
CA THR A 27 16.86 -5.61 -17.19
C THR A 27 15.58 -4.89 -16.72
N LEU A 28 15.69 -3.94 -15.79
CA LEU A 28 14.56 -3.15 -15.32
C LEU A 28 14.28 -2.01 -16.32
N ALA A 29 13.29 -2.18 -17.18
CA ALA A 29 12.91 -1.13 -18.11
C ALA A 29 12.29 0.09 -17.40
N ARG A 30 12.46 1.28 -17.99
CA ARG A 30 11.95 2.55 -17.43
C ARG A 30 10.44 2.53 -17.16
N ASN A 31 9.68 1.81 -17.97
CA ASN A 31 8.23 1.64 -17.80
C ASN A 31 7.84 0.50 -16.84
N GLN A 32 8.81 -0.17 -16.22
CA GLN A 32 8.58 -1.28 -15.27
C GLN A 32 8.83 -0.90 -13.81
N ILE A 33 9.04 0.37 -13.52
CA ILE A 33 9.12 0.91 -12.16
C ILE A 33 8.25 2.15 -12.04
N ALA A 34 7.54 2.30 -10.94
CA ALA A 34 6.87 3.52 -10.51
C ALA A 34 7.22 3.78 -9.04
N LEU A 35 7.39 5.03 -8.68
CA LEU A 35 7.84 5.42 -7.36
C LEU A 35 7.16 6.71 -6.90
N THR A 36 6.80 6.78 -5.62
CA THR A 36 6.40 8.01 -4.92
C THR A 36 7.15 8.07 -3.60
N TRP A 37 7.86 9.16 -3.37
CA TRP A 37 8.67 9.42 -2.20
C TRP A 37 8.28 10.75 -1.56
N ILE A 38 7.94 10.73 -0.27
CA ILE A 38 7.53 11.88 0.52
C ILE A 38 8.49 12.04 1.69
N VAL A 39 8.96 13.24 1.95
CA VAL A 39 9.81 13.58 3.09
C VAL A 39 9.03 14.45 4.06
N TYR A 40 9.13 14.12 5.33
CA TYR A 40 8.47 14.84 6.42
C TYR A 40 9.46 15.82 7.06
N ASP A 41 9.13 17.10 6.95
CA ASP A 41 9.84 18.14 7.69
C ASP A 41 9.11 18.39 9.03
N PRO A 42 9.84 18.64 10.13
CA PRO A 42 9.18 18.99 11.38
C PRO A 42 8.24 20.23 11.19
N PRO A 43 7.06 20.29 11.87
CA PRO A 43 6.61 19.39 12.93
C PRO A 43 5.79 18.20 12.47
N VAL A 44 5.59 17.95 11.16
CA VAL A 44 4.71 16.89 10.66
C VAL A 44 5.43 15.55 10.75
N LEU A 45 5.12 14.84 11.81
CA LEU A 45 5.57 13.48 12.10
C LEU A 45 4.35 12.56 12.16
N VAL A 46 4.56 11.34 12.64
CA VAL A 46 3.46 10.45 12.98
C VAL A 46 2.49 11.15 13.92
N ASN A 47 1.26 11.33 13.49
CA ASN A 47 0.20 12.04 14.21
C ASN A 47 -0.91 11.09 14.71
N THR A 48 -0.62 9.82 14.88
CA THR A 48 -1.61 8.84 15.36
C THR A 48 -2.10 9.11 16.78
N GLY A 49 -1.39 9.96 17.53
CA GLY A 49 -1.86 10.49 18.81
C GLY A 49 -2.93 11.58 18.70
N GLY A 50 -3.27 12.04 17.48
CA GLY A 50 -4.31 13.03 17.24
C GLY A 50 -3.96 14.45 17.66
N ALA A 51 -2.66 14.81 17.71
CA ALA A 51 -2.21 16.16 18.08
C ALA A 51 -2.65 17.22 17.07
N LEU A 52 -2.71 16.85 15.77
CA LEU A 52 -3.25 17.68 14.70
C LEU A 52 -4.66 17.22 14.34
N THR A 53 -5.55 18.18 14.12
CA THR A 53 -6.85 17.89 13.51
C THR A 53 -6.69 17.47 12.03
N PRO A 54 -7.67 16.77 11.41
CA PRO A 54 -7.60 16.45 9.99
C PRO A 54 -7.34 17.67 9.11
N ASP A 55 -8.03 18.79 9.35
CA ASP A 55 -7.85 20.01 8.57
C ASP A 55 -6.43 20.59 8.73
N ALA A 56 -5.90 20.64 9.97
CA ALA A 56 -4.54 21.09 10.22
C ALA A 56 -3.51 20.20 9.55
N PHE A 57 -3.71 18.88 9.59
CA PHE A 57 -2.82 17.91 8.94
C PHE A 57 -2.81 18.06 7.41
N TRP A 58 -3.99 18.11 6.77
CA TRP A 58 -4.08 18.24 5.31
C TRP A 58 -3.64 19.61 4.78
N ASN A 59 -3.70 20.65 5.59
CA ASN A 59 -3.20 21.99 5.26
C ASN A 59 -1.68 22.12 5.45
N HIS A 60 -1.02 21.12 6.06
CA HIS A 60 0.42 21.15 6.25
C HIS A 60 1.12 20.54 5.03
N PRO A 61 1.89 21.32 4.25
CA PRO A 61 2.48 20.82 3.02
C PRO A 61 3.61 19.83 3.33
N VAL A 62 3.62 18.72 2.63
CA VAL A 62 4.75 17.79 2.59
C VAL A 62 5.44 17.87 1.24
N ARG A 63 6.76 17.60 1.22
CA ARG A 63 7.57 17.59 0.00
C ARG A 63 7.64 16.19 -0.58
N GLY A 64 7.70 16.07 -1.89
CA GLY A 64 7.79 14.76 -2.51
C GLY A 64 8.31 14.76 -3.93
N PHE A 65 8.66 13.55 -4.35
CA PHE A 65 9.03 13.19 -5.71
C PHE A 65 8.17 12.03 -6.19
N THR A 66 7.84 12.02 -7.46
CA THR A 66 7.10 10.92 -8.06
C THR A 66 7.59 10.63 -9.48
N TYR A 67 7.75 9.35 -9.78
CA TYR A 67 8.03 8.86 -11.13
C TYR A 67 6.94 7.86 -11.52
N ARG A 68 6.22 8.13 -12.62
CA ARG A 68 5.08 7.34 -13.08
C ARG A 68 4.00 7.10 -11.99
N GLY A 69 3.90 8.02 -11.03
CA GLY A 69 3.08 7.85 -9.84
C GLY A 69 1.57 7.77 -10.08
N VAL A 70 1.10 8.11 -11.28
CA VAL A 70 -0.31 8.01 -11.71
C VAL A 70 -0.60 6.78 -12.56
N GLU A 71 0.43 5.99 -12.88
CA GLU A 71 0.27 4.76 -13.67
C GLU A 71 -0.43 3.68 -12.88
N ARG A 72 -1.44 3.08 -13.49
CA ARG A 72 -2.21 1.99 -12.90
C ARG A 72 -1.45 0.68 -13.01
N ILE A 73 -1.09 0.11 -11.87
CA ILE A 73 -0.33 -1.14 -11.77
C ILE A 73 -1.13 -2.13 -10.91
N TYR A 74 -1.09 -3.42 -11.27
CA TYR A 74 -1.68 -4.45 -10.42
C TYR A 74 -0.92 -4.55 -9.10
N PRO A 75 -1.56 -4.30 -7.94
CA PRO A 75 -0.85 -4.03 -6.70
C PRO A 75 -0.45 -5.27 -5.90
N ALA A 76 -0.84 -6.47 -6.31
CA ALA A 76 -0.75 -7.65 -5.46
C ALA A 76 -1.31 -7.35 -4.05
N SER A 77 -0.61 -7.76 -2.98
CA SER A 77 -1.08 -7.60 -1.60
C SER A 77 -1.01 -6.17 -1.03
N VAL A 78 -0.45 -5.20 -1.76
CA VAL A 78 -0.50 -3.80 -1.32
C VAL A 78 -1.95 -3.28 -1.27
N VAL A 79 -2.87 -3.85 -2.07
CA VAL A 79 -4.30 -3.52 -2.00
C VAL A 79 -4.92 -3.73 -0.62
N LYS A 80 -4.35 -4.61 0.21
CA LYS A 80 -4.82 -4.92 1.56
C LYS A 80 -4.79 -3.70 2.50
N LEU A 81 -3.94 -2.71 2.23
CA LEU A 81 -3.97 -1.41 2.92
C LEU A 81 -5.31 -0.70 2.71
N PHE A 82 -5.85 -0.76 1.51
CA PHE A 82 -7.14 -0.14 1.19
C PHE A 82 -8.29 -0.88 1.89
N TYR A 83 -8.25 -2.20 1.95
CA TYR A 83 -9.24 -2.96 2.71
C TYR A 83 -9.12 -2.73 4.22
N LEU A 84 -7.90 -2.55 4.73
CA LEU A 84 -7.66 -2.22 6.14
C LEU A 84 -8.30 -0.88 6.52
N VAL A 85 -8.12 0.16 5.71
CA VAL A 85 -8.76 1.46 5.95
C VAL A 85 -10.28 1.35 5.84
N ALA A 86 -10.79 0.68 4.81
CA ALA A 86 -12.23 0.52 4.61
C ALA A 86 -12.90 -0.23 5.78
N VAL A 87 -12.30 -1.33 6.27
CA VAL A 87 -12.88 -2.07 7.41
C VAL A 87 -12.87 -1.26 8.70
N ASN A 88 -11.82 -0.46 8.93
CA ASN A 88 -11.77 0.45 10.06
C ASN A 88 -12.81 1.57 9.95
N GLU A 89 -13.07 2.09 8.75
CA GLU A 89 -14.15 3.06 8.49
C GLU A 89 -15.53 2.46 8.78
N TRP A 90 -15.82 1.23 8.31
CA TRP A 90 -17.09 0.55 8.57
C TRP A 90 -17.29 0.30 10.07
N LEU A 91 -16.23 -0.08 10.78
CA LEU A 91 -16.27 -0.26 12.24
C LEU A 91 -16.51 1.06 12.97
N GLU A 92 -15.85 2.14 12.55
CA GLU A 92 -16.01 3.47 13.18
C GLU A 92 -17.42 4.03 12.97
N LYS A 93 -18.00 3.81 11.80
CA LYS A 93 -19.37 4.22 11.47
C LYS A 93 -20.46 3.26 11.97
N GLY A 94 -20.10 2.16 12.62
CA GLY A 94 -21.05 1.15 13.09
C GLY A 94 -21.78 0.41 11.97
N MET A 95 -21.23 0.43 10.74
CA MET A 95 -21.79 -0.32 9.61
C MET A 95 -21.60 -1.83 9.75
N ILE A 96 -20.53 -2.21 10.44
CA ILE A 96 -20.23 -3.60 10.86
C ILE A 96 -19.85 -3.61 12.33
N SER A 97 -20.05 -4.74 12.99
CA SER A 97 -19.65 -4.95 14.38
C SER A 97 -18.32 -5.67 14.46
N THR A 98 -17.54 -5.35 15.49
CA THR A 98 -16.31 -6.10 15.78
C THR A 98 -16.63 -7.53 16.21
N SER A 99 -15.73 -8.45 15.89
CA SER A 99 -15.73 -9.83 16.37
C SER A 99 -14.29 -10.32 16.47
N LYS A 100 -14.04 -11.31 17.30
CA LYS A 100 -12.70 -11.95 17.41
C LYS A 100 -12.22 -12.48 16.06
N GLU A 101 -13.12 -12.95 15.21
CA GLU A 101 -12.80 -13.47 13.89
C GLU A 101 -12.41 -12.34 12.93
N LEU A 102 -13.13 -11.20 12.93
CA LEU A 102 -12.77 -10.06 12.13
C LEU A 102 -11.42 -9.45 12.57
N GLU A 103 -11.19 -9.32 13.88
CA GLU A 103 -9.91 -8.84 14.42
C GLU A 103 -8.75 -9.73 13.99
N ARG A 104 -8.91 -11.07 14.10
CA ARG A 104 -7.94 -12.03 13.58
C ARG A 104 -7.73 -11.87 12.08
N ALA A 105 -8.81 -11.79 11.30
CA ALA A 105 -8.70 -11.64 9.85
C ALA A 105 -8.00 -10.34 9.44
N MET A 106 -8.27 -9.21 10.10
CA MET A 106 -7.54 -7.96 9.85
C MET A 106 -6.04 -8.10 10.15
N ARG A 107 -5.69 -8.76 11.27
CA ARG A 107 -4.30 -9.04 11.62
C ARG A 107 -3.64 -9.92 10.55
N ASP A 108 -4.21 -11.08 10.25
CA ASP A 108 -3.64 -12.06 9.32
C ASP A 108 -3.55 -11.50 7.89
N MET A 109 -4.52 -10.66 7.48
CA MET A 109 -4.49 -9.95 6.20
C MET A 109 -3.26 -9.03 6.07
N ILE A 110 -2.85 -8.35 7.15
CA ILE A 110 -1.76 -7.36 7.10
C ILE A 110 -0.44 -7.96 7.55
N VAL A 111 -0.40 -8.66 8.69
CA VAL A 111 0.84 -9.20 9.27
C VAL A 111 1.36 -10.37 8.42
N ASP A 112 0.51 -11.35 8.15
CA ASP A 112 0.87 -12.57 7.44
C ASP A 112 0.56 -12.50 5.93
N SER A 113 -0.06 -11.39 5.50
CA SER A 113 -0.51 -11.21 4.11
C SER A 113 -1.47 -12.31 3.62
N SER A 114 -2.24 -12.93 4.51
CA SER A 114 -3.17 -14.02 4.20
C SER A 114 -4.22 -13.62 3.17
N ASN A 115 -4.36 -14.43 2.12
CA ASN A 115 -5.38 -14.24 1.08
C ASN A 115 -6.76 -14.70 1.55
N ASP A 116 -6.84 -15.72 2.39
CA ASP A 116 -8.09 -16.20 2.97
C ASP A 116 -8.68 -15.18 3.94
N ALA A 117 -7.84 -14.62 4.81
CA ALA A 117 -8.23 -13.52 5.69
C ALA A 117 -8.70 -12.28 4.88
N THR A 118 -8.01 -11.95 3.79
CA THR A 118 -8.44 -10.88 2.87
C THR A 118 -9.80 -11.18 2.27
N SER A 119 -10.05 -12.43 1.88
CA SER A 119 -11.34 -12.87 1.32
C SER A 119 -12.48 -12.68 2.31
N LEU A 120 -12.28 -13.05 3.58
CA LEU A 120 -13.25 -12.84 4.65
C LEU A 120 -13.52 -11.33 4.87
N VAL A 121 -12.47 -10.52 4.95
CA VAL A 121 -12.62 -9.06 5.13
C VAL A 121 -13.43 -8.44 3.99
N ILE A 122 -13.16 -8.81 2.73
CA ILE A 122 -13.91 -8.29 1.58
C ILE A 122 -15.37 -8.76 1.60
N ASP A 123 -15.63 -10.01 1.97
CA ASP A 123 -16.99 -10.52 2.09
C ASP A 123 -17.79 -9.75 3.16
N ILE A 124 -17.18 -9.46 4.30
CA ILE A 124 -17.80 -8.64 5.37
C ILE A 124 -18.02 -7.20 4.89
N LEU A 125 -17.02 -6.56 4.25
CA LEU A 125 -17.13 -5.19 3.75
C LEU A 125 -18.25 -5.02 2.74
N SER A 126 -18.43 -6.00 1.87
CA SER A 126 -19.34 -5.91 0.73
C SER A 126 -20.68 -6.61 0.93
N GLY A 127 -20.83 -7.42 1.99
CA GLY A 127 -21.99 -8.29 2.18
C GLY A 127 -22.15 -9.33 1.07
N THR A 128 -21.07 -9.73 0.42
CA THR A 128 -21.07 -10.70 -0.68
C THR A 128 -20.18 -11.90 -0.37
N THR A 129 -20.40 -12.99 -1.08
CA THR A 129 -19.53 -14.18 -0.99
C THR A 129 -19.14 -14.66 -2.37
N SER A 130 -18.02 -15.42 -2.46
CA SER A 130 -17.67 -16.19 -3.64
C SER A 130 -18.67 -17.35 -3.86
N GLY A 131 -18.69 -17.92 -5.05
CA GLY A 131 -19.53 -19.07 -5.39
C GLY A 131 -19.69 -19.26 -6.88
N PRO A 132 -20.59 -20.15 -7.31
CA PRO A 132 -20.90 -20.38 -8.73
C PRO A 132 -21.34 -19.09 -9.44
N GLU A 133 -21.30 -19.08 -10.75
CA GLU A 133 -21.84 -17.98 -11.55
C GLU A 133 -23.31 -17.72 -11.20
N LEU A 134 -23.69 -16.45 -11.27
CA LEU A 134 -25.06 -15.99 -11.03
C LEU A 134 -25.71 -15.66 -12.38
N SER A 135 -27.03 -15.81 -12.42
CA SER A 135 -27.82 -15.28 -13.53
C SER A 135 -27.70 -13.73 -13.60
N PRO A 136 -27.96 -13.10 -14.75
CA PRO A 136 -27.66 -11.67 -14.99
C PRO A 136 -28.17 -10.71 -13.91
N GLY A 137 -29.45 -10.81 -13.51
CA GLY A 137 -30.00 -9.89 -12.49
C GLY A 137 -29.32 -9.98 -11.13
N PRO A 138 -29.29 -11.16 -10.49
CA PRO A 138 -28.53 -11.38 -9.25
C PRO A 138 -27.04 -11.02 -9.36
N PHE A 139 -26.42 -11.22 -10.52
CA PHE A 139 -25.03 -10.86 -10.74
C PHE A 139 -24.81 -9.35 -10.71
N GLU A 140 -25.70 -8.56 -11.34
CA GLU A 140 -25.60 -7.10 -11.27
C GLU A 140 -25.71 -6.58 -9.83
N THR A 141 -26.64 -7.13 -9.03
CA THR A 141 -26.79 -6.77 -7.61
C THR A 141 -25.51 -7.11 -6.84
N TRP A 142 -24.96 -8.29 -7.05
CA TRP A 142 -23.72 -8.74 -6.42
C TRP A 142 -22.53 -7.84 -6.81
N LYS A 143 -22.40 -7.45 -8.08
CA LYS A 143 -21.35 -6.53 -8.55
C LYS A 143 -21.47 -5.14 -7.87
N GLN A 144 -22.68 -4.62 -7.76
CA GLN A 144 -22.91 -3.34 -7.09
C GLN A 144 -22.47 -3.39 -5.62
N GLN A 145 -22.81 -4.46 -4.91
CA GLN A 145 -22.34 -4.65 -3.52
C GLN A 145 -20.83 -4.79 -3.45
N ARG A 146 -20.22 -5.63 -4.28
CA ARG A 146 -18.76 -5.86 -4.31
C ARG A 146 -17.98 -4.57 -4.60
N ASN A 147 -18.52 -3.64 -5.36
CA ASN A 147 -17.93 -2.35 -5.66
C ASN A 147 -18.07 -1.30 -4.54
N ILE A 148 -18.57 -1.64 -3.36
CA ILE A 148 -18.78 -0.68 -2.27
C ILE A 148 -17.48 0.00 -1.82
N VAL A 149 -16.34 -0.72 -1.83
CA VAL A 149 -15.04 -0.17 -1.45
C VAL A 149 -14.56 0.87 -2.47
N ASN A 150 -14.75 0.62 -3.78
CA ASN A 150 -14.47 1.61 -4.82
C ASN A 150 -15.29 2.89 -4.60
N ARG A 151 -16.59 2.75 -4.34
CA ARG A 151 -17.47 3.92 -4.08
C ARG A 151 -17.05 4.69 -2.84
N TYR A 152 -16.59 4.01 -1.79
CA TYR A 152 -16.06 4.67 -0.60
C TYR A 152 -14.85 5.55 -0.96
N TYR A 153 -13.86 5.02 -1.65
CA TYR A 153 -12.69 5.81 -2.03
C TYR A 153 -13.01 6.96 -2.98
N GLN A 154 -13.92 6.75 -3.92
CA GLN A 154 -14.42 7.82 -4.80
C GLN A 154 -15.13 8.93 -4.01
N SER A 155 -15.86 8.58 -2.94
CA SER A 155 -16.58 9.55 -2.11
C SER A 155 -15.67 10.45 -1.27
N LEU A 156 -14.39 10.11 -1.11
CA LEU A 156 -13.42 10.96 -0.44
C LEU A 156 -13.07 12.23 -1.23
N GLY A 157 -13.41 12.29 -2.53
CA GLY A 157 -13.09 13.43 -3.40
C GLY A 157 -11.60 13.65 -3.63
N TRP A 158 -10.77 12.66 -3.37
CA TRP A 158 -9.34 12.72 -3.63
C TRP A 158 -9.06 12.29 -5.07
N SER A 159 -8.51 13.19 -5.88
CA SER A 159 -8.24 12.93 -7.31
C SER A 159 -7.38 11.67 -7.54
N ASP A 160 -6.46 11.36 -6.62
CA ASP A 160 -5.63 10.15 -6.70
C ASP A 160 -6.46 8.85 -6.59
N MET A 161 -7.66 8.92 -5.98
CA MET A 161 -8.55 7.76 -5.81
C MET A 161 -9.52 7.53 -6.99
N GLU A 162 -9.59 8.45 -7.94
CA GLU A 162 -10.51 8.34 -9.09
C GLU A 162 -10.11 7.24 -10.06
N THR A 163 -8.82 6.93 -10.14
CA THR A 163 -8.25 5.99 -11.11
C THR A 163 -7.99 4.59 -10.57
N ILE A 164 -8.08 4.39 -9.26
CA ILE A 164 -7.83 3.07 -8.65
C ILE A 164 -9.01 2.12 -8.85
N ASN A 165 -8.75 0.82 -8.70
CA ASN A 165 -9.77 -0.22 -8.60
C ASN A 165 -9.42 -1.14 -7.42
N VAL A 166 -10.31 -1.22 -6.43
CA VAL A 166 -10.13 -1.99 -5.19
C VAL A 166 -11.40 -2.77 -4.87
N CYS A 167 -11.65 -3.83 -5.61
CA CYS A 167 -12.90 -4.60 -5.52
C CYS A 167 -12.69 -6.12 -5.58
N GLN A 168 -11.47 -6.61 -5.84
CA GLN A 168 -11.20 -8.02 -6.01
C GLN A 168 -10.52 -8.61 -4.76
N LYS A 169 -10.89 -9.85 -4.44
CA LYS A 169 -10.12 -10.69 -3.52
C LYS A 169 -8.71 -10.92 -4.06
N THR A 170 -7.80 -11.30 -3.17
CA THR A 170 -6.47 -11.80 -3.56
C THR A 170 -6.51 -13.32 -3.57
N TRP A 171 -6.08 -13.93 -4.67
CA TRP A 171 -6.19 -15.37 -4.91
C TRP A 171 -4.81 -16.01 -4.99
N CYS A 172 -4.67 -17.23 -4.49
CA CYS A 172 -3.51 -18.07 -4.78
C CYS A 172 -3.64 -18.72 -6.17
N ASP A 173 -4.81 -19.35 -6.42
CA ASP A 173 -5.06 -20.15 -7.64
C ASP A 173 -5.88 -19.40 -8.70
N GLY A 174 -6.21 -18.13 -8.43
CA GLY A 174 -7.05 -17.31 -9.30
C GLY A 174 -8.54 -17.38 -8.96
N PRO A 175 -9.33 -16.43 -9.47
CA PRO A 175 -10.78 -16.39 -9.28
C PRO A 175 -11.52 -17.45 -10.08
N TYR A 176 -12.66 -17.93 -9.58
CA TYR A 176 -13.57 -18.84 -10.26
C TYR A 176 -15.03 -18.43 -10.04
N GLY A 177 -15.96 -19.01 -10.82
CA GLY A 177 -17.39 -18.71 -10.73
C GLY A 177 -17.66 -17.21 -10.88
N ARG A 178 -18.52 -16.65 -10.01
CA ARG A 178 -18.91 -15.23 -10.06
C ARG A 178 -17.72 -14.28 -9.89
N GLU A 179 -16.68 -14.67 -9.18
CA GLU A 179 -15.46 -13.86 -9.05
C GLU A 179 -14.71 -13.80 -10.38
N ARG A 180 -14.63 -14.91 -11.12
CA ARG A 180 -14.03 -14.95 -12.45
C ARG A 180 -14.82 -14.11 -13.44
N ALA A 181 -16.15 -14.25 -13.43
CA ALA A 181 -17.03 -13.44 -14.26
C ALA A 181 -16.90 -11.93 -13.95
N PHE A 182 -16.69 -11.58 -12.68
CA PHE A 182 -16.52 -10.19 -12.25
C PHE A 182 -15.17 -9.59 -12.64
N VAL A 183 -14.11 -10.37 -12.57
CA VAL A 183 -12.77 -9.92 -12.99
C VAL A 183 -12.69 -9.70 -14.50
N GLY A 184 -13.50 -10.43 -15.28
CA GLY A 184 -13.50 -10.38 -16.73
C GLY A 184 -12.46 -11.31 -17.38
N GLU A 185 -12.70 -11.69 -18.62
CA GLU A 185 -11.80 -12.59 -19.37
C GLU A 185 -10.41 -11.98 -19.58
N LEU A 186 -10.35 -10.68 -19.84
CA LEU A 186 -9.13 -9.91 -20.06
C LEU A 186 -8.54 -9.31 -18.77
N LEU A 187 -9.08 -9.68 -17.61
CA LEU A 187 -8.71 -9.13 -16.29
C LEU A 187 -8.90 -7.61 -16.17
N ASP A 188 -9.79 -7.04 -16.96
CA ASP A 188 -10.05 -5.60 -17.07
C ASP A 188 -10.60 -5.00 -15.77
N ASN A 189 -11.25 -5.81 -14.92
CA ASN A 189 -11.74 -5.39 -13.61
C ASN A 189 -10.88 -5.93 -12.45
N ARG A 190 -9.59 -6.20 -12.65
CA ARG A 190 -8.72 -6.57 -11.52
C ARG A 190 -8.34 -5.35 -10.67
N ASN A 191 -7.88 -5.59 -9.44
CA ASN A 191 -7.34 -4.53 -8.61
C ASN A 191 -6.23 -3.76 -9.33
N MET A 192 -6.28 -2.43 -9.26
CA MET A 192 -5.29 -1.53 -9.85
C MET A 192 -5.05 -0.37 -8.89
N LEU A 193 -3.79 -0.08 -8.60
CA LEU A 193 -3.38 1.06 -7.78
C LEU A 193 -2.36 1.92 -8.53
N THR A 194 -2.16 3.12 -8.02
CA THR A 194 -1.05 4.00 -8.37
C THR A 194 -0.16 4.22 -7.15
N THR A 195 1.12 4.54 -7.34
CA THR A 195 1.99 4.82 -6.20
C THR A 195 1.57 6.11 -5.48
N ASN A 196 1.01 7.10 -6.20
CA ASN A 196 0.46 8.32 -5.59
C ASN A 196 -0.75 8.03 -4.70
N ALA A 197 -1.73 7.24 -5.16
CA ALA A 197 -2.90 6.88 -4.35
C ALA A 197 -2.50 6.08 -3.11
N THR A 198 -1.55 5.15 -3.27
CA THR A 198 -1.02 4.33 -2.18
C THR A 198 -0.26 5.20 -1.16
N ALA A 199 0.58 6.12 -1.63
CA ALA A 199 1.30 7.07 -0.78
C ALA A 199 0.34 7.99 -0.01
N ARG A 200 -0.70 8.51 -0.67
CA ARG A 200 -1.72 9.34 -0.01
C ARG A 200 -2.47 8.59 1.07
N LEU A 201 -2.85 7.33 0.80
CA LEU A 201 -3.51 6.50 1.80
C LEU A 201 -2.59 6.26 3.01
N LEU A 202 -1.35 5.87 2.77
CA LEU A 202 -0.38 5.63 3.84
C LEU A 202 -0.08 6.92 4.62
N HIS A 203 0.06 8.07 3.93
CA HIS A 203 0.19 9.38 4.56
C HIS A 203 -0.98 9.69 5.50
N SER A 204 -2.22 9.37 5.10
CA SER A 204 -3.40 9.58 5.96
C SER A 204 -3.38 8.68 7.20
N ILE A 205 -2.89 7.44 7.09
CA ILE A 205 -2.75 6.53 8.24
C ILE A 205 -1.70 7.07 9.21
N VAL A 206 -0.52 7.40 8.72
CA VAL A 206 0.60 7.97 9.50
C VAL A 206 0.17 9.28 10.16
N GLY A 207 -0.59 10.09 9.45
CA GLY A 207 -1.14 11.35 9.92
C GLY A 207 -2.27 11.22 10.96
N GLY A 208 -2.73 10.04 11.27
CA GLY A 208 -3.82 9.83 12.23
C GLY A 208 -5.19 10.28 11.72
N VAL A 209 -5.35 10.47 10.40
CA VAL A 209 -6.54 11.08 9.77
C VAL A 209 -7.20 10.17 8.73
N ALA A 210 -6.77 8.92 8.60
CA ALA A 210 -7.37 7.97 7.66
C ALA A 210 -8.85 7.68 7.98
N VAL A 211 -9.16 7.47 9.24
CA VAL A 211 -10.52 7.23 9.78
C VAL A 211 -10.68 8.05 11.06
N SER A 212 -9.96 7.66 12.12
CA SER A 212 -9.78 8.40 13.35
C SER A 212 -8.36 8.15 13.87
N SER A 213 -7.89 8.96 14.83
CA SER A 213 -6.53 8.79 15.37
C SER A 213 -6.34 7.41 16.01
N GLY A 214 -7.32 6.93 16.78
CA GLY A 214 -7.28 5.60 17.39
C GLY A 214 -7.28 4.46 16.36
N ARG A 215 -8.07 4.57 15.29
CA ARG A 215 -8.06 3.59 14.19
C ARG A 215 -6.74 3.63 13.41
N SER A 216 -6.22 4.81 13.14
CA SER A 216 -4.92 4.96 12.48
C SER A 216 -3.79 4.35 13.31
N GLN A 217 -3.79 4.52 14.63
CA GLN A 217 -2.83 3.88 15.54
C GLN A 217 -2.94 2.35 15.51
N ALA A 218 -4.16 1.81 15.50
CA ALA A 218 -4.38 0.37 15.37
C ALA A 218 -3.85 -0.17 14.03
N MET A 219 -4.10 0.55 12.93
CA MET A 219 -3.56 0.20 11.61
C MET A 219 -2.04 0.23 11.60
N MET A 220 -1.40 1.26 12.15
CA MET A 220 0.06 1.35 12.29
C MET A 220 0.62 0.18 13.09
N THR A 221 -0.06 -0.26 14.16
CA THR A 221 0.38 -1.44 14.93
C THR A 221 0.44 -2.70 14.08
N LEU A 222 -0.53 -2.93 13.20
CA LEU A 222 -0.55 -4.08 12.29
C LEU A 222 0.50 -4.00 11.17
N MET A 223 0.87 -2.79 10.76
CA MET A 223 1.82 -2.57 9.67
C MET A 223 3.29 -2.59 10.12
N LYS A 224 3.56 -2.54 11.44
CA LYS A 224 4.93 -2.51 11.95
C LYS A 224 5.67 -3.80 11.61
N ARG A 225 6.91 -3.67 11.11
CA ARG A 225 7.81 -4.80 10.81
C ARG A 225 9.03 -4.75 11.70
N SER A 226 9.55 -5.91 12.10
CA SER A 226 10.85 -6.03 12.74
C SER A 226 11.94 -6.08 11.67
N LEU A 227 13.06 -5.41 11.92
CA LEU A 227 14.28 -5.48 11.12
C LEU A 227 15.33 -6.37 11.80
N GLN A 228 14.99 -6.98 12.95
CA GLN A 228 15.91 -7.87 13.66
C GLN A 228 15.92 -9.23 12.95
N PRO A 229 17.09 -9.78 12.60
CA PRO A 229 17.18 -11.05 11.88
C PRO A 229 16.48 -12.22 12.57
N ASP A 230 16.50 -12.24 13.91
CA ASP A 230 15.88 -13.31 14.70
C ASP A 230 14.36 -13.27 14.68
N ASP A 231 13.75 -12.13 14.35
CA ASP A 231 12.29 -11.95 14.28
C ASP A 231 11.74 -12.20 12.86
N LEU A 232 12.61 -12.30 11.85
CA LEU A 232 12.16 -12.49 10.48
C LEU A 232 11.63 -13.91 10.27
N PRO A 233 10.56 -14.07 9.48
CA PRO A 233 10.04 -15.39 9.13
C PRO A 233 11.13 -16.25 8.45
N LYS A 234 11.18 -17.52 8.81
CA LYS A 234 12.10 -18.49 8.17
C LYS A 234 11.63 -18.88 6.78
N ASP A 235 10.34 -18.78 6.53
CA ASP A 235 9.77 -19.01 5.21
C ASP A 235 9.89 -17.73 4.38
N VAL A 236 10.55 -17.85 3.24
CA VAL A 236 10.77 -16.74 2.29
C VAL A 236 9.44 -16.19 1.73
N GLU A 237 8.41 -17.02 1.68
CA GLU A 237 7.08 -16.59 1.23
C GLU A 237 6.33 -15.76 2.28
N GLU A 238 6.74 -15.81 3.53
CA GLU A 238 6.17 -15.00 4.61
C GLU A 238 6.99 -13.73 4.89
N ASP A 239 8.24 -13.67 4.41
CA ASP A 239 9.14 -12.53 4.61
C ASP A 239 8.72 -11.33 3.77
N GLN A 240 8.24 -10.28 4.43
CA GLN A 240 7.87 -9.00 3.84
C GLN A 240 8.92 -7.90 4.08
N VAL A 241 10.15 -8.26 4.42
CA VAL A 241 11.24 -7.34 4.79
C VAL A 241 12.46 -7.51 3.89
N THR A 242 13.08 -8.69 3.86
CA THR A 242 14.41 -8.91 3.27
C THR A 242 14.47 -8.57 1.78
N GLY A 243 13.50 -8.98 0.98
CA GLY A 243 13.44 -8.68 -0.46
C GLY A 243 12.59 -7.43 -0.79
N PHE A 244 12.35 -6.56 0.19
CA PHE A 244 11.49 -5.39 0.12
C PHE A 244 12.19 -4.14 0.68
N LEU A 245 11.46 -3.05 0.95
CA LEU A 245 12.07 -1.79 1.37
C LEU A 245 12.79 -1.87 2.72
N GLY A 246 12.45 -2.84 3.57
CA GLY A 246 13.14 -3.08 4.83
C GLY A 246 14.53 -3.71 4.69
N GLY A 247 14.81 -4.42 3.59
CA GLY A 247 15.95 -5.31 3.47
C GLY A 247 17.35 -4.67 3.48
N ALA A 248 17.44 -3.35 3.26
CA ALA A 248 18.69 -2.61 3.30
C ALA A 248 18.70 -1.49 4.34
N LEU A 249 17.70 -1.43 5.21
CA LEU A 249 17.64 -0.44 6.28
C LEU A 249 18.53 -0.87 7.46
N PRO A 250 19.09 0.11 8.23
CA PRO A 250 19.81 -0.19 9.45
C PRO A 250 18.84 -0.79 10.51
N GLN A 251 19.35 -1.64 11.37
CA GLN A 251 18.54 -2.38 12.37
C GLN A 251 17.83 -1.47 13.36
N GLU A 252 18.34 -0.29 13.62
CA GLU A 252 17.73 0.74 14.49
C GLU A 252 16.59 1.51 13.81
N ALA A 253 16.40 1.34 12.49
CA ALA A 253 15.27 1.96 11.80
C ALA A 253 13.96 1.33 12.23
N GLN A 254 12.89 2.12 12.12
CA GLN A 254 11.53 1.63 12.28
C GLN A 254 10.81 1.70 10.94
N ILE A 255 10.10 0.65 10.61
CA ILE A 255 9.35 0.55 9.36
C ILE A 255 7.93 0.04 9.58
N TRP A 256 6.99 0.68 8.91
CA TRP A 256 5.60 0.25 8.80
C TRP A 256 5.28 0.07 7.34
N SER A 257 5.02 -1.16 6.92
CA SER A 257 4.90 -1.44 5.50
C SER A 257 3.83 -2.47 5.16
N LYS A 258 3.50 -2.50 3.88
CA LYS A 258 2.75 -3.60 3.26
C LYS A 258 3.36 -3.96 1.92
N ALA A 259 3.99 -5.10 1.89
CA ALA A 259 4.54 -5.70 0.69
C ALA A 259 3.46 -6.38 -0.17
N GLY A 260 3.76 -6.52 -1.46
CA GLY A 260 2.92 -7.26 -2.40
C GLY A 260 3.75 -7.85 -3.53
N TRP A 261 3.58 -9.14 -3.81
CA TRP A 261 4.32 -9.80 -4.88
C TRP A 261 3.51 -10.93 -5.53
N THR A 262 3.90 -11.23 -6.73
CA THR A 262 3.50 -12.42 -7.51
C THR A 262 4.67 -12.82 -8.40
N SER A 263 4.47 -13.80 -9.28
CA SER A 263 5.46 -14.11 -10.32
C SER A 263 5.69 -13.00 -11.36
N GLN A 264 4.90 -11.91 -11.32
CA GLN A 264 4.94 -10.83 -12.31
C GLN A 264 5.26 -9.47 -11.73
N VAL A 265 5.05 -9.26 -10.42
CA VAL A 265 5.20 -7.98 -9.75
C VAL A 265 5.85 -8.14 -8.38
N ARG A 266 6.59 -7.11 -7.94
CA ARG A 266 7.12 -6.97 -6.57
C ARG A 266 7.02 -5.51 -6.15
N HIS A 267 6.34 -5.26 -5.05
CA HIS A 267 5.95 -3.93 -4.59
C HIS A 267 6.14 -3.80 -3.09
N ASP A 268 6.36 -2.58 -2.64
CA ASP A 268 6.22 -2.24 -1.24
C ASP A 268 5.74 -0.81 -1.06
N ALA A 269 5.04 -0.56 0.04
CA ALA A 269 4.60 0.76 0.48
C ALA A 269 4.96 0.90 1.96
N ALA A 270 5.87 1.80 2.29
CA ALA A 270 6.44 1.92 3.62
C ALA A 270 6.50 3.37 4.12
N TYR A 271 6.27 3.54 5.43
CA TYR A 271 6.70 4.68 6.20
C TYR A 271 7.91 4.26 7.03
N ILE A 272 8.93 5.10 7.07
CA ILE A 272 10.25 4.74 7.61
C ILE A 272 10.79 5.87 8.47
N GLU A 273 11.29 5.51 9.66
CA GLU A 273 12.02 6.38 10.57
C GLU A 273 13.43 5.80 10.81
N ILE A 274 14.46 6.61 10.54
CA ILE A 274 15.86 6.28 10.86
C ILE A 274 16.35 7.30 11.88
N PRO A 275 16.92 6.89 13.02
CA PRO A 275 17.43 7.82 14.03
C PRO A 275 18.39 8.85 13.43
N GLY A 276 18.13 10.12 13.70
CA GLY A 276 18.94 11.24 13.20
C GLY A 276 18.56 11.74 11.80
N ASN A 277 17.70 11.02 11.06
CA ASN A 277 17.22 11.42 9.75
C ASN A 277 15.77 11.95 9.81
N ARG A 278 15.35 12.61 8.73
CA ARG A 278 13.93 12.93 8.54
C ARG A 278 13.13 11.67 8.28
N PRO A 279 11.93 11.51 8.87
CA PRO A 279 11.01 10.45 8.47
C PRO A 279 10.60 10.60 7.00
N TYR A 280 10.32 9.49 6.35
CA TYR A 280 9.89 9.51 4.97
C TYR A 280 8.92 8.36 4.65
N LEU A 281 8.18 8.53 3.58
CA LEU A 281 7.30 7.54 3.01
C LEU A 281 7.80 7.20 1.62
N LEU A 282 7.87 5.92 1.31
CA LEU A 282 8.34 5.40 0.03
C LEU A 282 7.39 4.32 -0.46
N VAL A 283 6.88 4.50 -1.67
CA VAL A 283 6.10 3.49 -2.39
C VAL A 283 6.84 3.15 -3.68
N VAL A 284 7.16 1.89 -3.87
CA VAL A 284 7.85 1.38 -5.08
C VAL A 284 7.06 0.22 -5.65
N PHE A 285 6.63 0.36 -6.91
CA PHE A 285 6.00 -0.70 -7.68
C PHE A 285 6.91 -1.10 -8.84
N THR A 286 7.19 -2.40 -8.97
CA THR A 286 7.91 -2.95 -10.12
C THR A 286 7.10 -4.06 -10.78
N ASP A 287 7.11 -4.11 -12.10
CA ASP A 287 6.48 -5.18 -12.87
C ASP A 287 7.47 -5.90 -13.81
N GLY A 288 7.02 -7.01 -14.35
CA GLY A 288 7.83 -7.89 -15.18
C GLY A 288 8.41 -9.08 -14.41
N LYS A 289 8.33 -10.27 -15.02
CA LYS A 289 8.70 -11.55 -14.41
C LYS A 289 10.15 -11.59 -13.88
N ALA A 290 11.09 -10.95 -14.59
CA ALA A 290 12.48 -10.89 -14.16
C ALA A 290 12.64 -10.03 -12.90
N ASN A 291 11.97 -8.87 -12.87
CA ASN A 291 12.00 -7.92 -11.76
C ASN A 291 11.28 -8.46 -10.52
N ALA A 292 10.15 -9.15 -10.71
CA ALA A 292 9.41 -9.78 -9.60
C ALA A 292 10.24 -10.82 -8.84
N LYS A 293 11.13 -11.54 -9.54
CA LYS A 293 12.06 -12.53 -8.94
C LYS A 293 13.30 -11.90 -8.33
N ASN A 294 13.66 -10.69 -8.74
CA ASN A 294 14.86 -10.02 -8.27
C ASN A 294 14.59 -9.31 -6.94
N GLN A 295 14.96 -9.96 -5.86
CA GLN A 295 14.77 -9.44 -4.50
C GLN A 295 15.74 -8.32 -4.12
N ALA A 296 16.68 -7.94 -4.98
CA ALA A 296 17.66 -6.88 -4.71
C ALA A 296 17.18 -5.49 -5.14
N ILE A 297 16.21 -5.37 -6.04
CA ILE A 297 15.78 -4.08 -6.61
C ILE A 297 15.21 -3.14 -5.53
N LEU A 298 14.23 -3.61 -4.76
CA LEU A 298 13.57 -2.78 -3.74
C LEU A 298 14.52 -2.39 -2.59
N PRO A 299 15.31 -3.31 -2.01
CA PRO A 299 16.33 -2.95 -1.03
C PRO A 299 17.34 -1.93 -1.56
N PHE A 300 17.80 -2.06 -2.81
CA PHE A 300 18.72 -1.10 -3.42
C PHE A 300 18.12 0.30 -3.53
N VAL A 301 16.88 0.41 -4.01
CA VAL A 301 16.17 1.70 -4.06
C VAL A 301 16.01 2.28 -2.66
N SER A 302 15.63 1.45 -1.67
CA SER A 302 15.46 1.87 -0.27
C SER A 302 16.76 2.41 0.33
N GLN A 303 17.90 1.74 0.09
CA GLN A 303 19.21 2.21 0.53
C GLN A 303 19.56 3.58 -0.03
N LEU A 304 19.39 3.77 -1.35
CA LEU A 304 19.67 5.06 -1.99
C LEU A 304 18.77 6.18 -1.47
N VAL A 305 17.50 5.88 -1.18
CA VAL A 305 16.58 6.86 -0.58
C VAL A 305 17.00 7.18 0.85
N ALA A 306 17.36 6.19 1.66
CA ALA A 306 17.81 6.40 3.03
C ALA A 306 19.08 7.27 3.07
N ASP A 307 20.05 6.99 2.21
CA ASP A 307 21.28 7.79 2.07
C ASP A 307 20.98 9.23 1.62
N ALA A 308 20.04 9.40 0.67
CA ALA A 308 19.62 10.72 0.21
C ALA A 308 18.95 11.52 1.34
N VAL A 309 18.05 10.88 2.13
CA VAL A 309 17.39 11.53 3.27
C VAL A 309 18.38 11.94 4.34
N GLY A 310 19.39 11.10 4.64
CA GLY A 310 20.45 11.43 5.60
C GLY A 310 21.28 12.66 5.20
N ASN A 311 21.32 12.99 3.91
CA ASN A 311 22.04 14.16 3.36
C ASN A 311 21.11 15.37 3.10
N LEU A 312 19.83 15.28 3.40
CA LEU A 312 18.93 16.43 3.36
C LEU A 312 19.19 17.31 4.59
N GLY A 313 19.85 18.41 4.39
CA GLY A 313 20.17 19.39 5.43
C GLY A 313 18.95 20.03 6.08
#